data_1c88ef7c78edb043a0e2b2782bbbd1c5
#
_entry.id   1c88ef7c78edb043a0e2b2782bbbd1c5
#
_cell.length_a   1.000
_cell.length_b   1.000
_cell.length_c   1.000
_cell.angle_alpha   90.00
_cell.angle_beta   90.00
_cell.angle_gamma   90.00
#
_symmetry.space_group_name_H-M   'P 1'
#
loop_
_entity.id
_entity.type
_entity.pdbx_description
1 polymer ?
#
loop_
_entity_poly.entity_id
_entity_poly.type
_entity_poly.pdbx_seq_one_letter_code
_entity_poly.pdbx_strand_id
1 'polypeptide(L)'
;MAERIVSLKEIKVGSYITIDGEPCKAVKVEFSKPGKHGSAKARIDAVGLFDDKKRGILKPADTDVSTPIIEKRGGQVISVSGTVAQIMDLTDYSTFETTIPEDMQTKVQPGAEIVYWKLENRILLKS
;
A
#
# COMPACT_ATOMS: atom_id res chain seq x y z
N MET A 1 -9.74 -2.53 12.68
CA MET A 1 -10.06 -2.40 11.25
C MET A 1 -9.01 -1.56 10.57
N ALA A 2 -8.49 -2.06 9.49
CA ALA A 2 -7.33 -1.46 8.84
C ALA A 2 -7.70 -0.64 7.60
N GLU A 3 -8.89 -0.08 7.58
CA GLU A 3 -9.36 0.75 6.48
C GLU A 3 -10.13 1.95 6.98
N ARG A 4 -10.04 3.03 6.23
CA ARG A 4 -10.74 4.27 6.47
C ARG A 4 -11.58 4.62 5.25
N ILE A 5 -12.75 5.19 5.43
CA ILE A 5 -13.62 5.60 4.34
C ILE A 5 -13.41 7.09 4.07
N VAL A 6 -13.15 7.43 2.83
CA VAL A 6 -12.98 8.82 2.39
C VAL A 6 -13.73 9.02 1.07
N SER A 7 -13.95 10.28 0.69
CA SER A 7 -14.50 10.62 -0.61
C SER A 7 -13.39 10.61 -1.66
N LEU A 8 -13.73 10.21 -2.90
CA LEU A 8 -12.76 10.23 -4.02
C LEU A 8 -12.10 11.60 -4.22
N LYS A 9 -12.81 12.69 -3.94
CA LYS A 9 -12.25 14.03 -4.08
C LYS A 9 -11.09 14.32 -3.12
N GLU A 10 -10.89 13.49 -2.11
CA GLU A 10 -9.76 13.60 -1.17
C GLU A 10 -8.52 12.84 -1.64
N ILE A 11 -8.64 12.03 -2.68
CA ILE A 11 -7.52 11.24 -3.19
C ILE A 11 -6.64 12.11 -4.08
N LYS A 12 -5.35 12.09 -3.82
CA LYS A 12 -4.32 12.82 -4.57
C LYS A 12 -3.27 11.83 -5.07
N VAL A 13 -2.45 12.26 -6.01
CA VAL A 13 -1.30 11.46 -6.44
C VAL A 13 -0.42 11.18 -5.22
N GLY A 14 -0.10 9.91 -5.01
CA GLY A 14 0.64 9.46 -3.83
C GLY A 14 -0.25 8.97 -2.69
N SER A 15 -1.55 9.23 -2.73
CA SER A 15 -2.49 8.69 -1.75
C SER A 15 -2.67 7.19 -1.96
N TYR A 16 -3.07 6.50 -0.89
CA TYR A 16 -3.40 5.09 -0.96
C TYR A 16 -4.91 4.90 -1.06
N ILE A 17 -5.32 3.92 -1.84
CA ILE A 17 -6.73 3.62 -2.08
C ILE A 17 -6.89 2.11 -2.26
N THR A 18 -7.97 1.57 -1.72
CA THR A 18 -8.30 0.16 -1.93
C THR A 18 -9.17 0.04 -3.18
N ILE A 19 -8.70 -0.72 -4.15
CA ILE A 19 -9.42 -1.00 -5.40
C ILE A 19 -9.52 -2.51 -5.54
N ASP A 20 -10.74 -3.03 -5.72
CA ASP A 20 -11.01 -4.47 -5.84
C ASP A 20 -10.42 -5.28 -4.68
N GLY A 21 -10.48 -4.71 -3.48
CA GLY A 21 -9.96 -5.36 -2.28
C GLY A 21 -8.45 -5.30 -2.11
N GLU A 22 -7.73 -4.65 -3.03
CA GLU A 22 -6.26 -4.57 -2.97
C GLU A 22 -5.80 -3.14 -2.65
N PRO A 23 -4.84 -2.98 -1.72
CA PRO A 23 -4.27 -1.67 -1.43
C PRO A 23 -3.39 -1.22 -2.60
N CYS A 24 -3.63 0.00 -3.05
CA CYS A 24 -2.94 0.57 -4.21
C CYS A 24 -2.45 1.97 -3.88
N LYS A 25 -1.48 2.45 -4.66
CA LYS A 25 -1.01 3.83 -4.60
C LYS A 25 -1.48 4.56 -5.84
N ALA A 26 -2.18 5.69 -5.65
CA ALA A 26 -2.65 6.50 -6.76
C ALA A 26 -1.47 7.15 -7.47
N VAL A 27 -1.40 6.95 -8.78
CA VAL A 27 -0.33 7.51 -9.62
C VAL A 27 -0.85 8.59 -10.57
N LYS A 28 -2.14 8.62 -10.84
CA LYS A 28 -2.77 9.64 -11.65
C LYS A 28 -4.18 9.92 -11.14
N VAL A 29 -4.50 11.18 -10.96
CA VAL A 29 -5.82 11.60 -10.46
C VAL A 29 -6.32 12.72 -11.37
N GLU A 30 -7.49 12.53 -11.95
CA GLU A 30 -8.13 13.51 -12.81
C GLU A 30 -9.57 13.73 -12.35
N PHE A 31 -9.98 14.99 -12.30
CA PHE A 31 -11.37 15.36 -12.03
C PHE A 31 -11.92 16.05 -13.26
N SER A 32 -13.03 15.55 -13.79
CA SER A 32 -13.73 16.21 -14.89
C SER A 32 -14.60 17.33 -14.34
N LYS A 33 -14.77 18.39 -15.13
CA LYS A 33 -15.68 19.47 -14.76
C LYS A 33 -17.11 18.94 -14.81
N PRO A 34 -17.97 19.31 -13.83
CA PRO A 34 -19.36 18.91 -13.89
C PRO A 34 -20.03 19.53 -15.10
N GLY A 35 -20.84 18.73 -15.80
CA GLY A 35 -21.70 19.25 -16.85
C GLY A 35 -22.89 19.99 -16.27
N LYS A 36 -23.76 20.48 -17.15
CA LYS A 36 -24.92 21.29 -16.78
C LYS A 36 -25.86 20.56 -15.81
N HIS A 37 -25.88 19.25 -15.85
CA HIS A 37 -26.72 18.38 -15.02
C HIS A 37 -25.95 17.23 -14.39
N GLY A 38 -24.63 17.31 -14.38
CA GLY A 38 -23.80 16.22 -13.89
C GLY A 38 -22.89 16.63 -12.74
N SER A 39 -22.58 15.67 -11.90
CA SER A 39 -21.54 15.81 -10.88
C SER A 39 -20.16 15.62 -11.52
N ALA A 40 -19.14 16.22 -10.91
CA ALA A 40 -17.76 15.95 -11.30
C ALA A 40 -17.46 14.46 -11.15
N LYS A 41 -16.69 13.91 -12.09
CA LYS A 41 -16.23 12.52 -12.01
C LYS A 41 -14.74 12.51 -11.69
N ALA A 42 -14.35 11.53 -10.91
CA ALA A 42 -12.95 11.29 -10.58
C ALA A 42 -12.47 10.06 -11.34
N ARG A 43 -11.36 10.20 -12.03
CA ARG A 43 -10.63 9.09 -12.64
C ARG A 43 -9.32 8.92 -11.89
N ILE A 44 -9.10 7.75 -11.34
CA ILE A 44 -7.91 7.45 -10.57
C ILE A 44 -7.25 6.22 -11.16
N ASP A 45 -5.98 6.37 -11.55
CA ASP A 45 -5.13 5.26 -11.93
C ASP A 45 -4.19 4.98 -10.78
N ALA A 46 -4.08 3.72 -10.40
CA ALA A 46 -3.30 3.30 -9.23
C ALA A 46 -2.54 2.01 -9.52
N VAL A 47 -1.55 1.74 -8.69
CA VAL A 47 -0.72 0.53 -8.80
C VAL A 47 -0.78 -0.21 -7.48
N GLY A 48 -1.05 -1.51 -7.53
CA GLY A 48 -1.12 -2.34 -6.34
C GLY A 48 0.20 -2.38 -5.58
N LEU A 49 0.12 -2.32 -4.25
CA LEU A 49 1.32 -2.33 -3.40
C LEU A 49 1.99 -3.69 -3.35
N PHE A 50 1.24 -4.77 -3.50
CA PHE A 50 1.76 -6.13 -3.38
C PHE A 50 1.98 -6.81 -4.72
N ASP A 51 1.17 -6.49 -5.72
CA ASP A 51 1.19 -7.19 -7.01
C ASP A 51 1.66 -6.32 -8.18
N ASP A 52 1.88 -5.03 -7.95
CA ASP A 52 2.30 -4.05 -8.95
C ASP A 52 1.34 -3.94 -10.15
N LYS A 53 0.12 -4.42 -9.99
CA LYS A 53 -0.88 -4.37 -11.06
C LYS A 53 -1.50 -2.99 -11.15
N LYS A 54 -1.66 -2.52 -12.39
CA LYS A 54 -2.37 -1.28 -12.66
C LYS A 54 -3.87 -1.49 -12.49
N ARG A 55 -4.51 -0.58 -11.77
CA ARG A 55 -5.95 -0.56 -11.57
C ARG A 55 -6.45 0.85 -11.74
N GLY A 56 -7.65 0.97 -12.27
CA GLY A 56 -8.25 2.29 -12.45
C GLY A 56 -9.71 2.27 -12.04
N ILE A 57 -10.20 3.41 -11.59
CA ILE A 57 -11.63 3.61 -11.35
C ILE A 57 -12.08 4.93 -11.97
N LEU A 58 -13.33 4.97 -12.38
CA LEU A 58 -13.98 6.18 -12.86
C LEU A 58 -15.36 6.22 -12.22
N LYS A 59 -15.56 7.13 -11.29
CA LYS A 59 -16.79 7.24 -10.49
C LYS A 59 -17.06 8.70 -10.16
N PRO A 60 -18.30 9.04 -9.74
CA PRO A 60 -18.56 10.39 -9.24
C PRO A 60 -17.58 10.77 -8.13
N ALA A 61 -17.16 12.03 -8.12
CA ALA A 61 -16.12 12.51 -7.20
C ALA A 61 -16.51 12.43 -5.73
N ASP A 62 -17.80 12.38 -5.43
CA ASP A 62 -18.31 12.23 -4.07
C ASP A 62 -18.52 10.77 -3.63
N THR A 63 -18.12 9.80 -4.47
CA THR A 63 -18.20 8.39 -4.11
C THR A 63 -17.26 8.09 -2.94
N ASP A 64 -17.76 7.33 -1.97
CA ASP A 64 -16.94 6.86 -0.86
C ASP A 64 -16.08 5.68 -1.29
N VAL A 65 -14.82 5.70 -0.88
CA VAL A 65 -13.86 4.63 -1.14
C VAL A 65 -13.10 4.32 0.14
N SER A 66 -12.53 3.12 0.20
CA SER A 66 -11.69 2.73 1.33
C SER A 66 -10.24 3.10 1.07
N THR A 67 -9.56 3.54 2.11
CA THR A 67 -8.11 3.70 2.09
C THR A 67 -7.50 2.76 3.13
N PRO A 68 -6.40 2.06 2.80
CA PRO A 68 -5.77 1.18 3.77
C PRO A 68 -5.07 1.99 4.86
N ILE A 69 -5.09 1.47 6.09
CA ILE A 69 -4.28 2.00 7.17
C ILE A 69 -2.95 1.26 7.15
N ILE A 70 -1.87 2.03 7.02
CA ILE A 70 -0.52 1.48 6.89
C ILE A 70 0.24 1.79 8.17
N GLU A 71 0.69 0.75 8.87
CA GLU A 71 1.62 0.89 9.97
C GLU A 71 3.04 0.74 9.44
N LYS A 72 3.86 1.76 9.61
CA LYS A 72 5.28 1.73 9.23
C LYS A 72 6.08 1.39 10.47
N ARG A 73 6.85 0.31 10.40
CA ARG A 73 7.57 -0.23 11.55
C ARG A 73 9.01 -0.55 11.17
N GLY A 74 9.88 -0.53 12.18
CA GLY A 74 11.27 -0.97 12.01
C GLY A 74 11.41 -2.46 12.34
N GLY A 75 12.28 -3.13 11.62
CA GLY A 75 12.57 -4.54 11.86
C GLY A 75 14.05 -4.85 11.68
N GLN A 76 14.47 -5.96 12.25
CA GLN A 76 15.82 -6.49 12.06
C GLN A 76 15.73 -7.87 11.43
N VAL A 77 16.54 -8.08 10.40
CA VAL A 77 16.62 -9.38 9.74
C VAL A 77 17.39 -10.34 10.64
N ILE A 78 16.73 -11.42 11.07
CA ILE A 78 17.36 -12.45 11.90
C ILE A 78 18.06 -13.47 11.02
N SER A 79 17.36 -13.96 9.99
CA SER A 79 17.90 -14.97 9.10
C SER A 79 17.25 -14.86 7.71
N VAL A 80 17.93 -15.38 6.72
CA VAL A 80 17.46 -15.45 5.34
C VAL A 80 17.63 -16.86 4.84
N SER A 81 16.56 -17.42 4.28
CA SER A 81 16.58 -18.75 3.67
C SER A 81 15.92 -18.65 2.31
N GLY A 82 16.73 -18.69 1.24
CA GLY A 82 16.23 -18.51 -0.11
C GLY A 82 15.61 -17.12 -0.29
N THR A 83 14.32 -17.08 -0.61
CA THR A 83 13.58 -15.83 -0.80
C THR A 83 12.76 -15.43 0.42
N VAL A 84 12.95 -16.12 1.55
CA VAL A 84 12.19 -15.87 2.78
C VAL A 84 13.14 -15.33 3.85
N ALA A 85 12.72 -14.27 4.53
CA ALA A 85 13.46 -13.69 5.64
C ALA A 85 12.65 -13.83 6.93
N GLN A 86 13.33 -14.08 8.03
CA GLN A 86 12.77 -13.98 9.37
C GLN A 86 13.12 -12.62 9.93
N ILE A 87 12.11 -11.87 10.32
CA ILE A 87 12.24 -10.48 10.76
C ILE A 87 11.75 -10.37 12.21
N MET A 88 12.47 -9.59 13.00
CA MET A 88 12.05 -9.23 14.37
C MET A 88 11.64 -7.77 14.39
N ASP A 89 10.43 -7.49 14.87
CA ASP A 89 9.98 -6.11 15.07
C ASP A 89 10.82 -5.46 16.18
N LEU A 90 11.31 -4.26 15.92
CA LEU A 90 12.18 -3.56 16.88
C LEU A 90 11.42 -2.89 18.02
N THR A 91 10.10 -2.83 17.95
CA THR A 91 9.28 -2.24 19.01
C THR A 91 8.81 -3.28 20.02
N ASP A 92 8.24 -4.37 19.55
CA ASP A 92 7.64 -5.40 20.42
C ASP A 92 8.41 -6.72 20.41
N TYR A 93 9.47 -6.83 19.60
CA TYR A 93 10.34 -8.01 19.47
C TYR A 93 9.61 -9.26 18.95
N SER A 94 8.41 -9.10 18.40
CA SER A 94 7.73 -10.20 17.74
C SER A 94 8.48 -10.58 16.46
N THR A 95 8.40 -11.84 16.07
CA THR A 95 9.05 -12.34 14.88
C THR A 95 8.03 -12.84 13.87
N PHE A 96 8.36 -12.71 12.59
CA PHE A 96 7.53 -13.20 11.50
C PHE A 96 8.41 -13.54 10.31
N GLU A 97 7.87 -14.35 9.40
CA GLU A 97 8.52 -14.68 8.14
C GLU A 97 7.81 -13.98 7.00
N THR A 98 8.56 -13.51 6.03
CA THR A 98 8.00 -12.85 4.86
C THR A 98 8.89 -13.08 3.64
N THR A 99 8.28 -13.06 2.47
CA THR A 99 9.01 -13.16 1.21
C THR A 99 9.75 -11.87 0.93
N ILE A 100 11.00 -11.98 0.51
CA ILE A 100 11.84 -10.84 0.17
C ILE A 100 11.48 -10.39 -1.25
N PRO A 101 11.08 -9.11 -1.44
CA PRO A 101 10.88 -8.60 -2.80
C PRO A 101 12.16 -8.70 -3.63
N GLU A 102 12.00 -8.93 -4.91
CA GLU A 102 13.12 -9.18 -5.82
C GLU A 102 14.12 -8.02 -5.82
N ASP A 103 13.65 -6.79 -5.75
CA ASP A 103 14.49 -5.59 -5.74
C ASP A 103 15.16 -5.32 -4.39
N MET A 104 14.84 -6.10 -3.36
CA MET A 104 15.41 -5.94 -2.01
C MET A 104 16.34 -7.08 -1.59
N GLN A 105 16.58 -8.06 -2.46
CA GLN A 105 17.35 -9.24 -2.08
C GLN A 105 18.78 -8.92 -1.65
N THR A 106 19.38 -7.87 -2.20
CA THR A 106 20.72 -7.46 -1.81
C THR A 106 20.76 -6.68 -0.50
N LYS A 107 19.65 -6.07 -0.11
CA LYS A 107 19.56 -5.25 1.12
C LYS A 107 19.11 -6.06 2.33
N VAL A 108 18.39 -7.13 2.11
CA VAL A 108 17.85 -7.97 3.19
C VAL A 108 18.89 -9.06 3.50
N GLN A 109 19.76 -8.75 4.44
CA GLN A 109 20.84 -9.63 4.91
C GLN A 109 20.71 -9.83 6.40
N PRO A 110 21.14 -10.99 6.95
CA PRO A 110 21.11 -11.20 8.41
C PRO A 110 21.80 -10.06 9.17
N GLY A 111 21.12 -9.53 10.16
CA GLY A 111 21.60 -8.41 10.97
C GLY A 111 21.23 -7.03 10.43
N ALA A 112 20.74 -6.93 9.21
CA ALA A 112 20.35 -5.64 8.64
C ALA A 112 19.08 -5.10 9.29
N GLU A 113 19.01 -3.79 9.45
CA GLU A 113 17.77 -3.13 9.86
C GLU A 113 16.99 -2.72 8.60
N ILE A 114 15.69 -2.95 8.64
CA ILE A 114 14.80 -2.62 7.52
C ILE A 114 13.55 -1.95 8.05
N VAL A 115 12.81 -1.32 7.15
CA VAL A 115 11.48 -0.79 7.43
C VAL A 115 10.47 -1.72 6.76
N TYR A 116 9.39 -2.02 7.46
CA TYR A 116 8.31 -2.78 6.86
C TYR A 116 6.97 -2.09 7.11
N TRP A 117 6.04 -2.33 6.21
CA TRP A 117 4.69 -1.80 6.31
C TRP A 117 3.74 -2.93 6.63
N LYS A 118 2.91 -2.71 7.62
CA LYS A 118 1.90 -3.67 8.02
C LYS A 118 0.52 -3.15 7.63
N LEU A 119 -0.19 -3.92 6.82
CA LEU A 119 -1.54 -3.63 6.35
C LEU A 119 -2.42 -4.79 6.79
N GLU A 120 -3.12 -4.64 7.93
CA GLU A 120 -3.81 -5.74 8.62
C GLU A 120 -2.81 -6.84 8.97
N ASN A 121 -2.93 -8.01 8.35
CA ASN A 121 -1.99 -9.13 8.55
C ASN A 121 -1.09 -9.35 7.33
N ARG A 122 -1.02 -8.37 6.41
CA ARG A 122 -0.11 -8.41 5.27
C ARG A 122 1.12 -7.57 5.56
N ILE A 123 2.26 -8.04 5.10
CA ILE A 123 3.56 -7.40 5.34
C ILE A 123 4.17 -7.02 3.99
N LEU A 124 4.68 -5.80 3.91
CA LEU A 124 5.43 -5.32 2.75
C LEU A 124 6.76 -4.77 3.22
N LEU A 125 7.86 -5.40 2.81
CA LEU A 125 9.19 -4.91 3.16
C LEU A 125 9.53 -3.65 2.36
N LYS A 126 10.08 -2.68 3.06
CA LYS A 126 10.65 -1.46 2.49
C LYS A 126 12.10 -1.36 2.92
N SER A 127 12.85 -0.54 2.27
CA SER A 127 14.29 -0.44 2.57
C SER A 127 14.59 0.27 3.89
#